data_5696e4c4c455e1ccc8edb12f60adf0ec
#
_entry.id   5696e4c4c455e1ccc8edb12f60adf0ec
#
_cell.length_a   1.000
_cell.length_b   1.000
_cell.length_c   1.000
_cell.angle_alpha   90.00
_cell.angle_beta   90.00
_cell.angle_gamma   90.00
#
_symmetry.space_group_name_H-M   'P 1'
#
loop_
_entity.id
_entity.type
_entity.pdbx_description
1 polymer ?
#
loop_
_entity_poly.entity_id
_entity_poly.type
_entity_poly.pdbx_seq_one_letter_code
_entity_poly.pdbx_strand_id
1 'polypeptide(L)'
;MFRTIARVLVPVGMVSVVLAPLASAQVSPSLPNPIAAPNPLTTTISIFRSNMQDKIRKAADAMPESKYEYRPTKDVRSFAEILDHVAAISYSLCSSAKGETPPATTTGKVSKTKIVADLKGAFEYCDGVYLGFPDAYLNAPADFWGVKTNKLFILTQVANHDALHYGNLVTYLRLNGVAPSGGWF
;
A
#
# COMPACT_ATOMS: atom_id res chain seq x y z
N MET A 1 -40.62 37.15 63.14
CA MET A 1 -40.85 36.41 61.89
C MET A 1 -39.47 36.19 61.24
N PHE A 2 -38.76 35.11 61.68
CA PHE A 2 -37.42 34.85 61.19
C PHE A 2 -37.46 33.77 60.10
N ARG A 3 -37.00 34.13 58.89
CA ARG A 3 -36.88 33.20 57.75
C ARG A 3 -35.51 32.50 57.82
N THR A 4 -35.55 31.19 58.08
CA THR A 4 -34.37 30.33 58.00
C THR A 4 -33.99 30.05 56.56
N ILE A 5 -32.77 30.43 56.11
CA ILE A 5 -32.24 30.18 54.81
C ILE A 5 -31.49 28.83 54.88
N ALA A 6 -32.02 27.78 54.23
CA ALA A 6 -31.35 26.51 54.07
C ALA A 6 -30.23 26.62 53.05
N ARG A 7 -28.97 26.34 53.46
CA ARG A 7 -27.84 26.24 52.56
C ARG A 7 -27.83 24.84 51.90
N VAL A 8 -27.99 24.79 50.59
CA VAL A 8 -27.81 23.58 49.80
C VAL A 8 -26.31 23.39 49.55
N LEU A 9 -25.74 22.36 50.11
CA LEU A 9 -24.38 21.91 49.79
C LEU A 9 -24.41 21.04 48.51
N VAL A 10 -23.82 21.56 47.43
CA VAL A 10 -23.60 20.80 46.20
C VAL A 10 -22.30 19.99 46.33
N PRO A 11 -22.32 18.68 46.20
CA PRO A 11 -21.08 17.90 46.25
C PRO A 11 -20.24 18.14 45.00
N VAL A 12 -18.99 18.56 45.22
CA VAL A 12 -17.98 18.66 44.16
C VAL A 12 -17.54 17.25 43.80
N GLY A 13 -18.04 16.72 42.70
CA GLY A 13 -17.61 15.45 42.15
C GLY A 13 -16.16 15.56 41.67
N MET A 14 -15.23 14.76 42.20
CA MET A 14 -13.90 14.57 41.65
C MET A 14 -14.00 13.85 40.30
N VAL A 15 -13.71 14.57 39.23
CA VAL A 15 -13.51 13.97 37.91
C VAL A 15 -12.11 13.36 37.89
N SER A 16 -12.03 12.04 38.02
CA SER A 16 -10.78 11.31 37.83
C SER A 16 -10.48 11.25 36.34
N VAL A 17 -9.53 12.03 35.86
CA VAL A 17 -9.00 11.94 34.49
C VAL A 17 -8.12 10.70 34.44
N VAL A 18 -8.63 9.62 33.84
CA VAL A 18 -7.84 8.45 33.49
C VAL A 18 -7.01 8.79 32.26
N LEU A 19 -5.74 9.12 32.45
CA LEU A 19 -4.76 9.21 31.37
C LEU A 19 -4.53 7.80 30.83
N ALA A 20 -5.15 7.50 29.68
CA ALA A 20 -4.80 6.31 28.94
C ALA A 20 -3.33 6.41 28.48
N PRO A 21 -2.51 5.37 28.68
CA PRO A 21 -1.15 5.38 28.18
C PRO A 21 -1.18 5.52 26.65
N LEU A 22 -0.45 6.52 26.14
CA LEU A 22 -0.17 6.62 24.71
C LEU A 22 0.57 5.34 24.32
N ALA A 23 -0.10 4.45 23.60
CA ALA A 23 0.55 3.30 23.00
C ALA A 23 1.61 3.84 22.05
N SER A 24 2.87 3.77 22.46
CA SER A 24 4.01 4.02 21.58
C SER A 24 3.90 3.02 20.45
N ALA A 25 3.72 3.52 19.23
CA ALA A 25 3.77 2.70 18.03
C ALA A 25 5.13 2.03 17.99
N GLN A 26 5.18 0.75 18.34
CA GLN A 26 6.40 -0.04 18.22
C GLN A 26 6.70 -0.19 16.75
N VAL A 27 7.78 0.42 16.29
CA VAL A 27 8.37 0.14 14.99
C VAL A 27 8.71 -1.34 14.98
N SER A 28 8.06 -2.11 14.12
CA SER A 28 8.29 -3.55 14.02
C SER A 28 9.77 -3.85 13.77
N PRO A 29 10.42 -4.70 14.57
CA PRO A 29 11.88 -4.87 14.57
C PRO A 29 12.43 -5.69 13.39
N SER A 30 11.72 -5.84 12.29
CA SER A 30 12.08 -6.80 11.24
C SER A 30 12.26 -6.23 9.84
N LEU A 31 12.62 -4.94 9.70
CA LEU A 31 13.06 -4.49 8.39
C LEU A 31 14.44 -5.08 8.08
N PRO A 32 14.62 -5.66 6.87
CA PRO A 32 15.95 -6.06 6.42
C PRO A 32 16.91 -4.88 6.53
N ASN A 33 18.11 -5.11 7.06
CA ASN A 33 19.13 -4.07 7.09
C ASN A 33 19.77 -3.94 5.70
N PRO A 34 19.46 -2.92 4.91
CA PRO A 34 19.98 -2.80 3.55
C PRO A 34 21.51 -2.56 3.54
N ILE A 35 22.08 -1.97 4.59
CA ILE A 35 23.51 -1.67 4.67
C ILE A 35 24.34 -2.97 4.65
N ALA A 36 23.84 -4.05 5.26
CA ALA A 36 24.53 -5.34 5.32
C ALA A 36 24.15 -6.28 4.16
N ALA A 37 23.29 -5.86 3.25
CA ALA A 37 22.86 -6.68 2.12
C ALA A 37 23.92 -6.75 1.02
N PRO A 38 24.03 -7.88 0.30
CA PRO A 38 24.92 -8.00 -0.86
C PRO A 38 24.62 -7.00 -1.98
N ASN A 39 23.35 -6.60 -2.11
CA ASN A 39 22.84 -5.62 -3.08
C ASN A 39 22.05 -4.54 -2.35
N PRO A 40 22.70 -3.57 -1.70
CA PRO A 40 22.05 -2.62 -0.81
C PRO A 40 21.04 -1.70 -1.50
N LEU A 41 21.27 -1.29 -2.74
CA LEU A 41 20.34 -0.43 -3.49
C LEU A 41 19.07 -1.19 -3.87
N THR A 42 19.22 -2.37 -4.46
CA THR A 42 18.08 -3.23 -4.81
C THR A 42 17.30 -3.64 -3.56
N THR A 43 18.01 -3.97 -2.47
CA THR A 43 17.36 -4.29 -1.18
C THR A 43 16.55 -3.11 -0.66
N THR A 44 17.09 -1.89 -0.71
CA THR A 44 16.38 -0.68 -0.27
C THR A 44 15.09 -0.47 -1.06
N ILE A 45 15.15 -0.53 -2.38
CA ILE A 45 13.96 -0.36 -3.23
C ILE A 45 12.94 -1.47 -2.97
N SER A 46 13.42 -2.72 -2.80
CA SER A 46 12.57 -3.86 -2.49
C SER A 46 11.80 -3.69 -1.18
N ILE A 47 12.42 -3.10 -0.15
CA ILE A 47 11.75 -2.81 1.13
C ILE A 47 10.57 -1.85 0.93
N PHE A 48 10.79 -0.73 0.21
CA PHE A 48 9.71 0.22 -0.09
C PHE A 48 8.58 -0.42 -0.88
N ARG A 49 8.93 -1.13 -1.96
CA ARG A 49 7.96 -1.84 -2.79
C ARG A 49 7.14 -2.85 -1.98
N SER A 50 7.80 -3.74 -1.25
CA SER A 50 7.13 -4.80 -0.47
C SER A 50 6.18 -4.22 0.58
N ASN A 51 6.55 -3.10 1.21
CA ASN A 51 5.67 -2.41 2.16
C ASN A 51 4.40 -1.90 1.47
N MET A 52 4.52 -1.28 0.30
CA MET A 52 3.37 -0.78 -0.44
C MET A 52 2.47 -1.92 -0.94
N GLN A 53 3.06 -2.99 -1.45
CA GLN A 53 2.31 -4.16 -1.92
C GLN A 53 1.56 -4.87 -0.79
N ASP A 54 2.14 -4.98 0.40
CA ASP A 54 1.44 -5.50 1.57
C ASP A 54 0.22 -4.64 1.92
N LYS A 55 0.36 -3.32 1.87
CA LYS A 55 -0.74 -2.38 2.11
C LYS A 55 -1.83 -2.46 1.03
N ILE A 56 -1.46 -2.61 -0.23
CA ILE A 56 -2.41 -2.79 -1.34
C ILE A 56 -3.18 -4.10 -1.18
N ARG A 57 -2.51 -5.22 -0.83
CA ARG A 57 -3.20 -6.48 -0.53
C ARG A 57 -4.21 -6.34 0.60
N LYS A 58 -3.78 -5.74 1.71
CA LYS A 58 -4.67 -5.48 2.85
C LYS A 58 -5.84 -4.57 2.50
N ALA A 59 -5.63 -3.58 1.63
CA ALA A 59 -6.71 -2.73 1.12
C ALA A 59 -7.71 -3.53 0.27
N ALA A 60 -7.21 -4.39 -0.63
CA ALA A 60 -8.03 -5.28 -1.44
C ALA A 60 -8.86 -6.23 -0.55
N ASP A 61 -8.24 -6.85 0.45
CA ASP A 61 -8.94 -7.75 1.36
C ASP A 61 -10.02 -7.04 2.19
N ALA A 62 -9.71 -5.84 2.71
CA ALA A 62 -10.58 -5.08 3.59
C ALA A 62 -11.84 -4.53 2.90
N MET A 63 -11.76 -4.16 1.62
CA MET A 63 -12.90 -3.63 0.88
C MET A 63 -13.95 -4.73 0.65
N PRO A 64 -15.22 -4.53 1.04
CA PRO A 64 -16.30 -5.46 0.70
C PRO A 64 -16.45 -5.62 -0.81
N GLU A 65 -16.73 -6.84 -1.29
CA GLU A 65 -16.89 -7.13 -2.72
C GLU A 65 -17.95 -6.26 -3.39
N SER A 66 -19.06 -5.98 -2.70
CA SER A 66 -20.13 -5.09 -3.18
C SER A 66 -19.68 -3.65 -3.43
N LYS A 67 -18.47 -3.27 -2.98
CA LYS A 67 -17.88 -1.95 -3.14
C LYS A 67 -16.70 -1.91 -4.14
N TYR A 68 -16.41 -3.01 -4.78
CA TYR A 68 -15.31 -3.06 -5.76
C TYR A 68 -15.56 -2.19 -6.99
N GLU A 69 -16.82 -2.02 -7.39
CA GLU A 69 -17.22 -1.12 -8.49
C GLU A 69 -17.37 0.34 -8.06
N TYR A 70 -17.14 0.65 -6.77
CA TYR A 70 -17.25 2.03 -6.28
C TYR A 70 -16.19 2.92 -6.93
N ARG A 71 -16.61 4.11 -7.37
CA ARG A 71 -15.78 5.22 -7.83
C ARG A 71 -16.30 6.54 -7.27
N PRO A 72 -15.44 7.43 -6.77
CA PRO A 72 -15.89 8.72 -6.22
C PRO A 72 -16.59 9.62 -7.26
N THR A 73 -16.12 9.58 -8.51
CA THR A 73 -16.70 10.30 -9.65
C THR A 73 -16.65 9.40 -10.88
N LYS A 74 -17.44 9.75 -11.93
CA LYS A 74 -17.46 8.98 -13.18
C LYS A 74 -16.12 8.98 -13.94
N ASP A 75 -15.28 9.97 -13.69
CA ASP A 75 -14.05 10.22 -14.45
C ASP A 75 -12.81 9.54 -13.87
N VAL A 76 -12.97 8.82 -12.75
CA VAL A 76 -11.89 8.06 -12.13
C VAL A 76 -12.14 6.55 -12.20
N ARG A 77 -11.08 5.77 -12.07
CA ARG A 77 -11.18 4.30 -11.99
C ARG A 77 -12.03 3.86 -10.80
N SER A 78 -12.72 2.73 -10.91
CA SER A 78 -13.29 2.06 -9.75
C SER A 78 -12.20 1.47 -8.86
N PHE A 79 -12.55 1.06 -7.65
CA PHE A 79 -11.63 0.38 -6.74
C PHE A 79 -11.04 -0.88 -7.40
N ALA A 80 -11.88 -1.69 -8.04
CA ALA A 80 -11.46 -2.86 -8.81
C ALA A 80 -10.48 -2.50 -9.93
N GLU A 81 -10.81 -1.48 -10.73
CA GLU A 81 -9.98 -1.04 -11.86
C GLU A 81 -8.61 -0.50 -11.41
N ILE A 82 -8.50 0.09 -10.20
CA ILE A 82 -7.21 0.49 -9.64
C ILE A 82 -6.37 -0.76 -9.32
N LEU A 83 -6.95 -1.78 -8.69
CA LEU A 83 -6.24 -3.00 -8.32
C LEU A 83 -5.77 -3.78 -9.55
N ASP A 84 -6.65 -3.92 -10.56
CA ASP A 84 -6.31 -4.56 -11.84
C ASP A 84 -5.16 -3.81 -12.55
N HIS A 85 -5.24 -2.48 -12.58
CA HIS A 85 -4.18 -1.63 -13.13
C HIS A 85 -2.84 -1.82 -12.38
N VAL A 86 -2.86 -1.89 -11.05
CA VAL A 86 -1.65 -2.14 -10.26
C VAL A 86 -1.02 -3.47 -10.61
N ALA A 87 -1.83 -4.53 -10.75
CA ALA A 87 -1.33 -5.86 -11.13
C ALA A 87 -0.69 -5.84 -12.54
N ALA A 88 -1.39 -5.25 -13.51
CA ALA A 88 -0.91 -5.16 -14.89
C ALA A 88 0.40 -4.37 -15.01
N ILE A 89 0.50 -3.21 -14.34
CA ILE A 89 1.71 -2.38 -14.37
C ILE A 89 2.86 -3.05 -13.61
N SER A 90 2.60 -3.74 -12.51
CA SER A 90 3.62 -4.52 -11.80
C SER A 90 4.24 -5.57 -12.73
N TYR A 91 3.44 -6.36 -13.43
CA TYR A 91 3.94 -7.29 -14.46
C TYR A 91 4.75 -6.59 -15.53
N SER A 92 4.22 -5.50 -16.11
CA SER A 92 4.86 -4.76 -17.20
C SER A 92 6.24 -4.24 -16.79
N LEU A 93 6.34 -3.56 -15.64
CA LEU A 93 7.59 -2.96 -15.17
C LEU A 93 8.62 -4.04 -14.77
N CYS A 94 8.19 -5.05 -14.03
CA CYS A 94 9.09 -6.12 -13.60
C CYS A 94 9.60 -6.94 -14.79
N SER A 95 8.77 -7.20 -15.80
CA SER A 95 9.20 -7.83 -17.05
C SER A 95 10.18 -6.97 -17.83
N SER A 96 9.94 -5.64 -17.92
CA SER A 96 10.89 -4.71 -18.54
C SER A 96 12.26 -4.73 -17.85
N ALA A 97 12.29 -4.78 -16.52
CA ALA A 97 13.56 -4.91 -15.77
C ALA A 97 14.30 -6.20 -16.08
N LYS A 98 13.58 -7.33 -16.29
CA LYS A 98 14.15 -8.60 -16.72
C LYS A 98 14.54 -8.63 -18.20
N GLY A 99 13.88 -7.85 -19.03
CA GLY A 99 13.97 -7.93 -20.50
C GLY A 99 13.10 -9.04 -21.09
N GLU A 100 11.96 -9.34 -20.43
CA GLU A 100 11.01 -10.38 -20.83
C GLU A 100 9.68 -9.76 -21.28
N THR A 101 8.87 -10.54 -22.00
CA THR A 101 7.48 -10.19 -22.27
C THR A 101 6.64 -10.35 -21.01
N PRO A 102 5.79 -9.35 -20.64
CA PRO A 102 4.96 -9.47 -19.46
C PRO A 102 3.95 -10.63 -19.59
N PRO A 103 3.64 -11.33 -18.49
CA PRO A 103 2.54 -12.28 -18.45
C PRO A 103 1.22 -11.61 -18.86
N ALA A 104 0.34 -12.39 -19.51
CA ALA A 104 -0.99 -11.90 -19.86
C ALA A 104 -1.79 -11.59 -18.58
N THR A 105 -2.45 -10.42 -18.55
CA THR A 105 -3.37 -10.04 -17.48
C THR A 105 -4.81 -10.22 -17.95
N THR A 106 -5.70 -10.52 -17.00
CA THR A 106 -7.13 -10.57 -17.28
C THR A 106 -7.66 -9.14 -17.37
N THR A 107 -8.41 -8.83 -18.41
CA THR A 107 -9.05 -7.52 -18.58
C THR A 107 -10.57 -7.67 -18.48
N GLY A 108 -11.25 -6.65 -17.97
CA GLY A 108 -12.71 -6.60 -17.90
C GLY A 108 -13.26 -6.76 -16.48
N LYS A 109 -14.59 -6.95 -16.40
CA LYS A 109 -15.28 -7.07 -15.10
C LYS A 109 -15.01 -8.44 -14.49
N VAL A 110 -14.25 -8.47 -13.40
CA VAL A 110 -13.84 -9.69 -12.70
C VAL A 110 -14.24 -9.64 -11.22
N SER A 111 -14.37 -10.82 -10.60
CA SER A 111 -14.70 -10.93 -9.17
C SER A 111 -13.56 -10.45 -8.28
N LYS A 112 -13.86 -10.08 -7.03
CA LYS A 112 -12.87 -9.79 -5.99
C LYS A 112 -11.82 -10.89 -5.90
N THR A 113 -12.25 -12.16 -5.85
CA THR A 113 -11.34 -13.31 -5.75
C THR A 113 -10.33 -13.34 -6.89
N LYS A 114 -10.76 -13.06 -8.13
CA LYS A 114 -9.86 -13.04 -9.29
C LYS A 114 -8.87 -11.88 -9.20
N ILE A 115 -9.33 -10.68 -8.85
CA ILE A 115 -8.46 -9.49 -8.71
C ILE A 115 -7.38 -9.73 -7.63
N VAL A 116 -7.77 -10.29 -6.47
CA VAL A 116 -6.82 -10.61 -5.39
C VAL A 116 -5.79 -11.65 -5.84
N ALA A 117 -6.22 -12.65 -6.61
CA ALA A 117 -5.32 -13.66 -7.18
C ALA A 117 -4.34 -13.05 -8.20
N ASP A 118 -4.81 -12.14 -9.07
CA ASP A 118 -3.97 -11.47 -10.06
C ASP A 118 -2.94 -10.53 -9.41
N LEU A 119 -3.35 -9.77 -8.38
CA LEU A 119 -2.44 -8.98 -7.55
C LEU A 119 -1.35 -9.85 -6.91
N LYS A 120 -1.76 -10.97 -6.31
CA LYS A 120 -0.82 -11.91 -5.68
C LYS A 120 0.21 -12.41 -6.71
N GLY A 121 -0.25 -12.86 -7.88
CA GLY A 121 0.62 -13.35 -8.93
C GLY A 121 1.59 -12.28 -9.45
N ALA A 122 1.11 -11.04 -9.64
CA ALA A 122 1.95 -9.93 -10.09
C ALA A 122 3.03 -9.56 -9.05
N PHE A 123 2.67 -9.56 -7.79
CA PHE A 123 3.60 -9.23 -6.71
C PHE A 123 4.64 -10.34 -6.50
N GLU A 124 4.25 -11.60 -6.56
CA GLU A 124 5.17 -12.75 -6.50
C GLU A 124 6.14 -12.77 -7.70
N TYR A 125 5.65 -12.42 -8.90
CA TYR A 125 6.51 -12.26 -10.07
C TYR A 125 7.57 -11.17 -9.84
N CYS A 126 7.16 -10.01 -9.35
CA CYS A 126 8.08 -8.93 -8.98
C CYS A 126 9.04 -9.34 -7.86
N ASP A 127 8.58 -10.06 -6.84
CA ASP A 127 9.47 -10.59 -5.78
C ASP A 127 10.62 -11.40 -6.39
N GLY A 128 10.31 -12.27 -7.34
CA GLY A 128 11.32 -13.05 -8.08
C GLY A 128 12.31 -12.19 -8.89
N VAL A 129 11.86 -11.00 -9.36
CA VAL A 129 12.75 -10.06 -10.06
C VAL A 129 13.72 -9.38 -9.10
N TYR A 130 13.23 -8.90 -7.95
CA TYR A 130 14.08 -8.21 -6.99
C TYR A 130 15.00 -9.15 -6.21
N LEU A 131 14.57 -10.40 -6.01
CA LEU A 131 15.36 -11.39 -5.27
C LEU A 131 16.66 -11.69 -6.02
N GLY A 132 17.78 -11.22 -5.48
CA GLY A 132 19.09 -11.44 -6.07
C GLY A 132 19.39 -10.59 -7.31
N PHE A 133 18.61 -9.52 -7.58
CA PHE A 133 18.94 -8.58 -8.64
C PHE A 133 20.24 -7.82 -8.26
N PRO A 134 21.35 -8.01 -8.99
CA PRO A 134 22.61 -7.41 -8.60
C PRO A 134 22.63 -5.90 -8.81
N ASP A 135 23.12 -5.13 -7.84
CA ASP A 135 23.27 -3.68 -7.95
C ASP A 135 24.14 -3.27 -9.16
N ALA A 136 25.10 -4.12 -9.54
CA ALA A 136 25.94 -3.89 -10.72
C ALA A 136 25.14 -3.78 -12.04
N TYR A 137 23.93 -4.37 -12.11
CA TYR A 137 23.09 -4.30 -13.30
C TYR A 137 22.06 -3.17 -13.27
N LEU A 138 21.97 -2.40 -12.18
CA LEU A 138 20.98 -1.32 -12.06
C LEU A 138 21.15 -0.23 -13.11
N ASN A 139 22.36 0.02 -13.57
CA ASN A 139 22.61 1.00 -14.63
C ASN A 139 22.50 0.42 -16.05
N ALA A 140 22.19 -0.86 -16.21
CA ALA A 140 22.00 -1.45 -17.54
C ALA A 140 20.82 -0.80 -18.26
N PRO A 141 20.91 -0.63 -19.60
CA PRO A 141 19.83 -0.03 -20.40
C PRO A 141 18.49 -0.75 -20.24
N ALA A 142 17.42 0.02 -20.18
CA ALA A 142 16.04 -0.45 -20.15
C ALA A 142 15.15 0.48 -21.00
N ASP A 143 13.95 0.02 -21.29
CA ASP A 143 12.94 0.79 -21.99
C ASP A 143 11.72 0.98 -21.08
N PHE A 144 11.26 2.24 -20.97
CA PHE A 144 10.06 2.62 -20.24
C PHE A 144 9.04 3.15 -21.25
N TRP A 145 8.30 2.23 -21.87
CA TRP A 145 7.28 2.53 -22.88
C TRP A 145 7.80 3.45 -23.99
N GLY A 146 8.97 3.11 -24.57
CA GLY A 146 9.63 3.87 -25.62
C GLY A 146 10.61 4.93 -25.14
N VAL A 147 10.67 5.20 -23.85
CA VAL A 147 11.67 6.11 -23.26
C VAL A 147 12.90 5.32 -22.80
N LYS A 148 14.06 5.67 -23.35
CA LYS A 148 15.33 5.02 -22.96
C LYS A 148 15.72 5.42 -21.55
N THR A 149 16.01 4.45 -20.71
CA THR A 149 16.32 4.61 -19.30
C THR A 149 17.25 3.49 -18.83
N ASN A 150 17.34 3.26 -17.52
CA ASN A 150 18.07 2.15 -16.91
C ASN A 150 17.16 1.30 -15.99
N LYS A 151 17.66 0.14 -15.60
CA LYS A 151 16.90 -0.80 -14.76
C LYS A 151 16.60 -0.24 -13.37
N LEU A 152 17.47 0.62 -12.82
CA LEU A 152 17.22 1.30 -11.54
C LEU A 152 15.93 2.14 -11.61
N PHE A 153 15.77 2.92 -12.69
CA PHE A 153 14.56 3.70 -12.91
C PHE A 153 13.33 2.80 -12.95
N ILE A 154 13.35 1.72 -13.73
CA ILE A 154 12.21 0.78 -13.84
C ILE A 154 11.85 0.19 -12.48
N LEU A 155 12.82 -0.33 -11.74
CA LEU A 155 12.58 -0.93 -10.41
C LEU A 155 12.07 0.12 -9.41
N THR A 156 12.61 1.34 -9.43
CA THR A 156 12.10 2.43 -8.59
C THR A 156 10.66 2.80 -8.95
N GLN A 157 10.30 2.76 -10.24
CA GLN A 157 8.94 3.06 -10.68
C GLN A 157 7.91 2.05 -10.19
N VAL A 158 8.26 0.78 -9.98
CA VAL A 158 7.33 -0.18 -9.35
C VAL A 158 6.93 0.33 -7.95
N ALA A 159 7.89 0.67 -7.10
CA ALA A 159 7.62 1.16 -5.75
C ALA A 159 6.84 2.49 -5.75
N ASN A 160 7.20 3.40 -6.66
CA ASN A 160 6.54 4.70 -6.80
C ASN A 160 5.08 4.55 -7.27
N HIS A 161 4.83 3.69 -8.26
CA HIS A 161 3.50 3.40 -8.78
C HIS A 161 2.59 2.75 -7.72
N ASP A 162 3.13 1.78 -6.97
CA ASP A 162 2.42 1.14 -5.88
C ASP A 162 2.04 2.15 -4.77
N ALA A 163 2.97 3.05 -4.41
CA ALA A 163 2.70 4.10 -3.40
C ALA A 163 1.64 5.10 -3.87
N LEU A 164 1.68 5.52 -5.14
CA LEU A 164 0.69 6.41 -5.75
C LEU A 164 -0.71 5.81 -5.67
N HIS A 165 -0.86 4.54 -6.07
CA HIS A 165 -2.15 3.87 -6.07
C HIS A 165 -2.61 3.45 -4.68
N TYR A 166 -1.71 3.11 -3.76
CA TYR A 166 -2.10 2.93 -2.36
C TYR A 166 -2.74 4.20 -1.78
N GLY A 167 -2.21 5.39 -2.09
CA GLY A 167 -2.81 6.66 -1.71
C GLY A 167 -4.26 6.82 -2.22
N ASN A 168 -4.51 6.42 -3.49
CA ASN A 168 -5.88 6.39 -4.02
C ASN A 168 -6.75 5.40 -3.22
N LEU A 169 -6.30 4.15 -3.03
CA LEU A 169 -7.05 3.11 -2.32
C LEU A 169 -7.42 3.53 -0.89
N VAL A 170 -6.53 4.22 -0.16
CA VAL A 170 -6.80 4.77 1.18
C VAL A 170 -8.01 5.72 1.15
N THR A 171 -8.09 6.59 0.15
CA THR A 171 -9.22 7.50 -0.02
C THR A 171 -10.52 6.72 -0.28
N TYR A 172 -10.48 5.72 -1.18
CA TYR A 172 -11.65 4.89 -1.51
C TYR A 172 -12.14 4.08 -0.29
N LEU A 173 -11.23 3.49 0.49
CA LEU A 173 -11.59 2.78 1.72
C LEU A 173 -12.33 3.71 2.69
N ARG A 174 -11.77 4.89 2.98
CA ARG A 174 -12.36 5.86 3.89
C ARG A 174 -13.74 6.35 3.45
N LEU A 175 -13.92 6.62 2.15
CA LEU A 175 -15.21 7.00 1.59
C LEU A 175 -16.27 5.88 1.70
N ASN A 176 -15.86 4.64 1.91
CA ASN A 176 -16.73 3.49 2.15
C ASN A 176 -16.76 3.04 3.62
N GLY A 177 -16.25 3.85 4.55
CA GLY A 177 -16.27 3.57 5.99
C GLY A 177 -15.28 2.46 6.41
N VAL A 178 -14.32 2.10 5.56
CA VAL A 178 -13.31 1.09 5.84
C VAL A 178 -12.01 1.76 6.26
N ALA A 179 -11.47 1.36 7.42
CA ALA A 179 -10.19 1.85 7.88
C ALA A 179 -9.04 1.22 7.05
N PRO A 180 -8.12 2.02 6.48
CA PRO A 180 -6.92 1.47 5.84
C PRO A 180 -6.01 0.82 6.89
N SER A 181 -5.20 -0.17 6.47
CA SER A 181 -4.19 -0.76 7.35
C SER A 181 -3.18 0.30 7.80
N GLY A 182 -2.91 0.36 9.11
CA GLY A 182 -1.89 1.24 9.67
C GLY A 182 -0.46 0.75 9.39
N GLY A 183 0.52 1.56 9.73
CA GLY A 183 1.94 1.25 9.69
C GLY A 183 2.76 2.27 8.88
N TRP A 184 4.05 2.38 9.17
CA TRP A 184 5.10 3.24 8.59
C TRP A 184 4.83 4.75 8.46
N PHE A 185 3.57 5.19 8.37
CA PHE A 185 3.18 6.60 8.38
C PHE A 185 1.90 6.75 9.19
#